data_c78afda5c3146a8c048fda47740aaae1
#
_entry.id   c78afda5c3146a8c048fda47740aaae1
#
_cell.length_a   1.000
_cell.length_b   1.000
_cell.length_c   1.000
_cell.angle_alpha   90.00
_cell.angle_beta   90.00
_cell.angle_gamma   90.00
#
_symmetry.space_group_name_H-M   'P 1'
#
loop_
_entity.id
_entity.type
_entity.pdbx_description
1 polymer ?
#
loop_
_entity_poly.entity_id
_entity_poly.type
_entity_poly.pdbx_seq_one_letter_code
_entity_poly.pdbx_strand_id
1 'polypeptide(L)'
;GERGYEVTLADRAKEPGGRVSQESTLPGLAAWARVRDWRVGQIQQMANVRVYLDSFMDDKAVMGFGAQHIVYATGASWRRDGVGNTNRDTIKGAGGAHVFAPADVMEGRVKKGPVVVFDDDHHYMGALLAEKLATDGMEVVFVTPSAVVSEFTLLTLEQGRIQTRLLELGVTIRQQTNIAEIGTDNLRLACIFTGQESELAMGSVVLVTSRVPNEQVYHRMAKHPDVMETVGIKTVALIGDCLCPQTIAAAVYDGHLYARELDADQ
;
A
#
# COMPACT_ATOMS: atom_id res chain seq x y z
N GLY A 1 14.86 16.32 -12.57
CA GLY A 1 15.57 17.52 -12.12
C GLY A 1 17.06 17.43 -12.38
N GLU A 2 17.76 16.40 -11.91
CA GLU A 2 19.22 16.20 -12.07
C GLU A 2 19.67 16.16 -13.55
N ARG A 3 18.82 15.71 -14.47
CA ARG A 3 19.10 15.74 -15.92
C ARG A 3 18.80 17.09 -16.60
N GLY A 4 18.41 18.12 -15.83
CA GLY A 4 18.17 19.47 -16.35
C GLY A 4 16.75 19.73 -16.88
N TYR A 5 15.83 18.79 -16.74
CA TYR A 5 14.41 19.04 -17.09
C TYR A 5 13.75 19.98 -16.10
N GLU A 6 12.88 20.85 -16.60
CA GLU A 6 11.93 21.57 -15.76
C GLU A 6 10.85 20.59 -15.26
N VAL A 7 10.81 20.36 -13.94
CA VAL A 7 9.92 19.37 -13.35
C VAL A 7 8.88 20.05 -12.47
N THR A 8 7.63 19.65 -12.64
CA THR A 8 6.56 20.00 -11.72
C THR A 8 6.03 18.73 -11.05
N LEU A 9 6.13 18.67 -9.73
CA LEU A 9 5.55 17.62 -8.89
C LEU A 9 4.27 18.15 -8.24
N ALA A 10 3.14 17.53 -8.51
CA ALA A 10 1.87 17.82 -7.83
C ALA A 10 1.44 16.61 -6.99
N ASP A 11 1.06 16.84 -5.74
CA ASP A 11 0.54 15.82 -4.85
C ASP A 11 -0.73 16.34 -4.16
N ARG A 12 -1.77 15.50 -4.07
CA ARG A 12 -2.98 15.81 -3.33
C ARG A 12 -2.80 15.85 -1.82
N ALA A 13 -1.73 15.24 -1.32
CA ALA A 13 -1.39 15.24 0.09
C ALA A 13 -0.74 16.57 0.52
N LYS A 14 -0.86 16.92 1.78
CA LYS A 14 -0.23 18.11 2.38
C LYS A 14 1.27 17.93 2.62
N GLU A 15 1.74 16.68 2.60
CA GLU A 15 3.13 16.30 2.82
C GLU A 15 3.56 15.28 1.78
N PRO A 16 4.80 15.35 1.28
CA PRO A 16 5.33 14.39 0.34
C PRO A 16 5.62 13.05 1.02
N GLY A 17 5.75 11.98 0.21
CA GLY A 17 6.22 10.68 0.66
C GLY A 17 5.19 9.56 0.61
N GLY A 18 3.89 9.91 0.48
CA GLY A 18 2.83 8.92 0.31
C GLY A 18 2.87 7.81 1.37
N ARG A 19 2.89 6.53 0.92
CA ARG A 19 2.89 5.37 1.84
C ARG A 19 4.10 5.33 2.78
N VAL A 20 5.27 5.83 2.36
CA VAL A 20 6.47 5.83 3.22
C VAL A 20 6.24 6.66 4.47
N SER A 21 5.56 7.80 4.35
CA SER A 21 5.22 8.66 5.49
C SER A 21 4.29 7.95 6.49
N GLN A 22 3.35 7.16 6.00
CA GLN A 22 2.44 6.38 6.85
C GLN A 22 3.14 5.16 7.46
N GLU A 23 3.79 4.35 6.64
CA GLU A 23 4.44 3.11 7.08
C GLU A 23 5.58 3.35 8.05
N SER A 24 6.32 4.46 7.93
CA SER A 24 7.39 4.82 8.86
C SER A 24 6.92 5.09 10.29
N THR A 25 5.61 5.24 10.52
CA THR A 25 5.03 5.35 11.86
C THR A 25 4.80 4.01 12.54
N LEU A 26 4.91 2.90 11.81
CA LEU A 26 4.73 1.56 12.34
C LEU A 26 5.96 1.11 13.15
N PRO A 27 5.80 0.16 14.09
CA PRO A 27 6.89 -0.35 14.90
C PRO A 27 8.08 -0.81 14.05
N GLY A 28 9.29 -0.35 14.42
CA GLY A 28 10.53 -0.74 13.74
C GLY A 28 10.80 -0.06 12.40
N LEU A 29 9.86 0.66 11.79
CA LEU A 29 10.01 1.25 10.45
C LEU A 29 10.40 2.74 10.43
N ALA A 30 10.67 3.37 11.57
CA ALA A 30 11.00 4.80 11.63
C ALA A 30 12.15 5.21 10.69
N ALA A 31 13.13 4.34 10.47
CA ALA A 31 14.25 4.59 9.56
C ALA A 31 13.83 4.71 8.08
N TRP A 32 12.65 4.22 7.70
CA TRP A 32 12.15 4.30 6.34
C TRP A 32 11.79 5.73 5.92
N ALA A 33 11.48 6.61 6.87
CA ALA A 33 11.28 8.03 6.62
C ALA A 33 12.48 8.66 5.88
N ARG A 34 13.70 8.13 6.07
CA ARG A 34 14.92 8.59 5.39
C ARG A 34 14.81 8.51 3.86
N VAL A 35 14.04 7.57 3.33
CA VAL A 35 13.80 7.43 1.88
C VAL A 35 13.11 8.68 1.33
N ARG A 36 12.14 9.21 2.07
CA ARG A 36 11.43 10.45 1.77
C ARG A 36 12.32 11.67 2.04
N ASP A 37 12.85 11.76 3.25
CA ASP A 37 13.52 12.96 3.74
C ASP A 37 14.74 13.33 2.91
N TRP A 38 15.52 12.33 2.51
CA TRP A 38 16.67 12.55 1.61
C TRP A 38 16.21 13.13 0.26
N ARG A 39 15.16 12.57 -0.36
CA ARG A 39 14.65 13.03 -1.66
C ARG A 39 14.05 14.42 -1.58
N VAL A 40 13.30 14.70 -0.53
CA VAL A 40 12.75 16.05 -0.29
C VAL A 40 13.88 17.06 -0.16
N GLY A 41 14.93 16.75 0.61
CA GLY A 41 16.11 17.59 0.72
C GLY A 41 16.84 17.82 -0.62
N GLN A 42 16.93 16.80 -1.49
CA GLN A 42 17.50 16.97 -2.83
C GLN A 42 16.62 17.86 -3.71
N ILE A 43 15.32 17.63 -3.74
CA ILE A 43 14.37 18.42 -4.55
C ILE A 43 14.40 19.89 -4.15
N GLN A 44 14.49 20.21 -2.86
CA GLN A 44 14.55 21.58 -2.37
C GLN A 44 15.81 22.38 -2.84
N GLN A 45 16.87 21.66 -3.23
CA GLN A 45 18.10 22.27 -3.76
C GLN A 45 18.07 22.47 -5.27
N MET A 46 17.06 21.96 -5.98
CA MET A 46 16.94 22.02 -7.43
C MET A 46 16.08 23.20 -7.87
N ALA A 47 16.68 24.22 -8.49
CA ALA A 47 15.96 25.41 -8.97
C ALA A 47 14.96 25.11 -10.10
N ASN A 48 15.17 24.00 -10.82
CA ASN A 48 14.35 23.53 -11.94
C ASN A 48 13.25 22.54 -11.50
N VAL A 49 13.01 22.37 -10.20
CA VAL A 49 11.94 21.51 -9.68
C VAL A 49 10.97 22.33 -8.84
N ARG A 50 9.69 22.29 -9.18
CA ARG A 50 8.59 22.94 -8.44
C ARG A 50 7.69 21.90 -7.82
N VAL A 51 7.34 22.08 -6.55
CA VAL A 51 6.48 21.16 -5.80
C VAL A 51 5.20 21.85 -5.40
N TYR A 52 4.07 21.27 -5.74
CA TYR A 52 2.73 21.71 -5.38
C TYR A 52 2.05 20.62 -4.55
N LEU A 53 1.94 20.85 -3.25
CA LEU A 53 1.21 20.00 -2.31
C LEU A 53 -0.24 20.48 -2.19
N ASP A 54 -1.11 19.66 -1.59
CA ASP A 54 -2.56 19.91 -1.50
C ASP A 54 -3.17 20.22 -2.89
N SER A 55 -2.64 19.58 -3.93
CA SER A 55 -2.92 19.89 -5.34
C SER A 55 -3.33 18.62 -6.10
N PHE A 56 -4.63 18.40 -6.21
CA PHE A 56 -5.17 17.30 -7.02
C PHE A 56 -5.21 17.69 -8.49
N MET A 57 -4.55 16.89 -9.33
CA MET A 57 -4.54 17.05 -10.79
C MET A 57 -5.43 15.99 -11.42
N ASP A 58 -6.64 16.39 -11.87
CA ASP A 58 -7.48 15.55 -12.72
C ASP A 58 -6.97 15.58 -14.19
N ASP A 59 -7.61 14.81 -15.06
CA ASP A 59 -7.24 14.73 -16.48
C ASP A 59 -7.29 16.09 -17.18
N LYS A 60 -8.27 16.95 -16.86
CA LYS A 60 -8.39 18.30 -17.48
C LYS A 60 -7.27 19.23 -17.01
N ALA A 61 -6.97 19.20 -15.71
CA ALA A 61 -5.89 20.01 -15.14
C ALA A 61 -4.53 19.60 -15.71
N VAL A 62 -4.27 18.28 -15.87
CA VAL A 62 -3.05 17.77 -16.48
C VAL A 62 -2.95 18.19 -17.96
N MET A 63 -4.02 18.02 -18.75
CA MET A 63 -4.03 18.42 -20.17
C MET A 63 -3.82 19.93 -20.35
N GLY A 64 -4.38 20.75 -19.45
CA GLY A 64 -4.24 22.22 -19.49
C GLY A 64 -2.90 22.75 -18.96
N PHE A 65 -2.07 21.90 -18.35
CA PHE A 65 -0.82 22.33 -17.70
C PHE A 65 0.30 22.67 -18.71
N GLY A 66 0.30 22.07 -19.90
CA GLY A 66 1.27 22.35 -20.94
C GLY A 66 2.59 21.59 -20.81
N ALA A 67 2.64 20.50 -20.03
CA ALA A 67 3.81 19.63 -19.93
C ALA A 67 3.87 18.65 -21.10
N GLN A 68 5.08 18.37 -21.60
CA GLN A 68 5.29 17.40 -22.69
C GLN A 68 5.34 15.95 -22.24
N HIS A 69 5.80 15.71 -21.02
CA HIS A 69 5.95 14.37 -20.43
C HIS A 69 5.16 14.31 -19.14
N ILE A 70 4.20 13.39 -19.08
CA ILE A 70 3.34 13.18 -17.90
C ILE A 70 3.71 11.86 -17.26
N VAL A 71 3.97 11.89 -15.95
CA VAL A 71 4.32 10.70 -15.19
C VAL A 71 3.39 10.57 -13.99
N TYR A 72 2.64 9.47 -13.93
CA TYR A 72 1.81 9.16 -12.78
C TYR A 72 2.58 8.28 -11.80
N ALA A 73 2.78 8.79 -10.59
CA ALA A 73 3.35 8.08 -9.45
C ALA A 73 2.33 8.06 -8.29
N THR A 74 1.06 7.85 -8.61
CA THR A 74 -0.10 8.03 -7.72
C THR A 74 -0.28 6.90 -6.70
N GLY A 75 0.64 5.92 -6.70
CA GLY A 75 0.67 4.85 -5.73
C GLY A 75 -0.45 3.83 -5.90
N ALA A 76 -0.75 3.10 -4.82
CA ALA A 76 -1.80 2.08 -4.77
C ALA A 76 -2.58 2.17 -3.46
N SER A 77 -3.77 1.59 -3.45
CA SER A 77 -4.64 1.53 -2.28
C SER A 77 -4.86 0.08 -1.84
N TRP A 78 -4.89 -0.17 -0.53
CA TRP A 78 -5.22 -1.49 0.00
C TRP A 78 -6.66 -1.87 -0.30
N ARG A 79 -6.85 -3.11 -0.73
CA ARG A 79 -8.19 -3.68 -0.95
C ARG A 79 -8.92 -3.86 0.39
N ARG A 80 -10.25 -3.79 0.31
CA ARG A 80 -11.16 -3.99 1.45
C ARG A 80 -12.09 -5.17 1.25
N ASP A 81 -11.97 -5.85 0.13
CA ASP A 81 -12.83 -6.96 -0.28
C ASP A 81 -12.23 -8.33 0.01
N GLY A 82 -10.99 -8.37 0.51
CA GLY A 82 -10.30 -9.61 0.86
C GLY A 82 -9.67 -10.37 -0.30
N VAL A 83 -9.75 -9.85 -1.52
CA VAL A 83 -9.05 -10.45 -2.67
C VAL A 83 -7.54 -10.29 -2.49
N GLY A 84 -6.83 -11.40 -2.60
CA GLY A 84 -5.38 -11.46 -2.38
C GLY A 84 -4.74 -12.69 -3.02
N ASN A 85 -3.76 -13.24 -2.34
CA ASN A 85 -3.04 -14.43 -2.82
C ASN A 85 -3.88 -15.70 -2.72
N THR A 86 -4.64 -15.86 -1.64
CA THR A 86 -5.47 -17.03 -1.37
C THR A 86 -6.89 -16.88 -1.90
N ASN A 87 -7.54 -15.76 -1.61
CA ASN A 87 -8.91 -15.48 -2.07
C ASN A 87 -8.87 -14.75 -3.41
N ARG A 88 -9.44 -15.36 -4.46
CA ARG A 88 -9.53 -14.76 -5.80
C ARG A 88 -10.81 -13.94 -6.00
N ASP A 89 -11.80 -14.16 -5.14
CA ASP A 89 -13.08 -13.45 -5.14
C ASP A 89 -13.27 -12.71 -3.82
N THR A 90 -14.18 -11.74 -3.82
CA THR A 90 -14.56 -10.97 -2.62
C THR A 90 -15.01 -11.90 -1.49
N ILE A 91 -14.44 -11.74 -0.31
CA ILE A 91 -14.88 -12.47 0.88
C ILE A 91 -16.30 -12.00 1.24
N LYS A 92 -17.21 -12.95 1.41
CA LYS A 92 -18.58 -12.65 1.84
C LYS A 92 -18.56 -11.89 3.16
N GLY A 93 -19.26 -10.76 3.23
CA GLY A 93 -19.31 -9.87 4.40
C GLY A 93 -18.21 -8.80 4.46
N ALA A 94 -17.28 -8.73 3.50
CA ALA A 94 -16.20 -7.74 3.47
C ALA A 94 -16.67 -6.27 3.41
N GLY A 95 -17.92 -5.99 3.02
CA GLY A 95 -18.49 -4.65 3.02
C GLY A 95 -18.97 -4.14 4.39
N GLY A 96 -18.75 -4.89 5.47
CA GLY A 96 -19.18 -4.52 6.83
C GLY A 96 -18.44 -3.30 7.38
N ALA A 97 -19.11 -2.52 8.24
CA ALA A 97 -18.52 -1.33 8.87
C ALA A 97 -17.37 -1.63 9.85
N HIS A 98 -17.22 -2.88 10.24
CA HIS A 98 -16.17 -3.42 11.12
C HIS A 98 -14.99 -4.01 10.33
N VAL A 99 -15.01 -3.90 8.99
CA VAL A 99 -13.94 -4.35 8.08
C VAL A 99 -13.04 -3.19 7.73
N PHE A 100 -11.77 -3.34 7.99
CA PHE A 100 -10.74 -2.31 7.84
C PHE A 100 -9.62 -2.79 6.92
N ALA A 101 -8.84 -1.83 6.42
CA ALA A 101 -7.61 -2.04 5.68
C ALA A 101 -6.41 -1.45 6.44
N PRO A 102 -5.17 -1.71 6.05
CA PRO A 102 -3.96 -1.18 6.70
C PRO A 102 -3.98 0.32 6.97
N ALA A 103 -4.46 1.13 6.02
CA ALA A 103 -4.56 2.58 6.20
C ALA A 103 -5.45 2.97 7.40
N ASP A 104 -6.54 2.24 7.65
CA ASP A 104 -7.45 2.52 8.77
C ASP A 104 -6.77 2.34 10.13
N VAL A 105 -5.88 1.34 10.24
CA VAL A 105 -5.09 1.12 11.46
C VAL A 105 -4.09 2.24 11.67
N MET A 106 -3.34 2.61 10.61
CA MET A 106 -2.36 3.70 10.67
C MET A 106 -3.00 5.06 11.00
N GLU A 107 -4.24 5.27 10.57
CA GLU A 107 -5.04 6.47 10.88
C GLU A 107 -5.79 6.38 12.23
N GLY A 108 -5.65 5.27 12.97
CA GLY A 108 -6.27 5.09 14.28
C GLY A 108 -7.79 4.93 14.24
N ARG A 109 -8.36 4.43 13.13
CA ARG A 109 -9.81 4.24 12.96
C ARG A 109 -10.33 2.95 13.60
N VAL A 110 -9.48 1.96 13.82
CA VAL A 110 -9.85 0.70 14.50
C VAL A 110 -9.92 0.94 15.99
N LYS A 111 -11.12 0.82 16.57
CA LYS A 111 -11.41 1.20 17.97
C LYS A 111 -11.97 0.06 18.80
N LYS A 112 -12.43 -1.04 18.17
CA LYS A 112 -13.18 -2.10 18.84
C LYS A 112 -12.47 -3.45 18.66
N GLY A 113 -12.05 -4.04 19.75
CA GLY A 113 -11.50 -5.42 19.82
C GLY A 113 -12.54 -6.44 20.33
N PRO A 114 -12.21 -7.73 20.26
CA PRO A 114 -10.97 -8.31 19.70
C PRO A 114 -10.80 -7.97 18.23
N VAL A 115 -9.55 -7.70 17.82
CA VAL A 115 -9.22 -7.37 16.44
C VAL A 115 -8.58 -8.59 15.77
N VAL A 116 -9.13 -9.00 14.63
CA VAL A 116 -8.50 -10.01 13.78
C VAL A 116 -7.71 -9.32 12.69
N VAL A 117 -6.42 -9.60 12.58
CA VAL A 117 -5.57 -9.20 11.45
C VAL A 117 -5.43 -10.40 10.53
N PHE A 118 -6.01 -10.33 9.34
CA PHE A 118 -5.88 -11.35 8.30
C PHE A 118 -4.77 -10.96 7.34
N ASP A 119 -3.68 -11.72 7.34
CA ASP A 119 -2.50 -11.48 6.50
C ASP A 119 -2.42 -12.49 5.36
N ASP A 120 -2.75 -12.05 4.15
CA ASP A 120 -2.61 -12.73 2.87
C ASP A 120 -1.62 -11.99 1.94
N ASP A 121 -0.95 -10.95 2.44
CA ASP A 121 0.16 -10.24 1.77
C ASP A 121 1.50 -10.94 2.03
N HIS A 122 1.62 -11.57 3.21
CA HIS A 122 2.77 -12.36 3.67
C HIS A 122 4.08 -11.60 3.80
N HIS A 123 4.08 -10.27 3.66
CA HIS A 123 5.21 -9.40 3.96
C HIS A 123 5.15 -8.91 5.42
N TYR A 124 5.73 -7.75 5.70
CA TYR A 124 5.81 -7.19 7.05
C TYR A 124 4.51 -6.51 7.53
N MET A 125 3.64 -6.08 6.61
CA MET A 125 2.51 -5.18 6.94
C MET A 125 1.57 -5.81 7.98
N GLY A 126 1.09 -7.02 7.76
CA GLY A 126 0.16 -7.68 8.66
C GLY A 126 0.70 -7.80 10.09
N ALA A 127 1.95 -8.24 10.22
CA ALA A 127 2.58 -8.39 11.53
C ALA A 127 2.80 -7.05 12.24
N LEU A 128 3.24 -6.00 11.54
CA LEU A 128 3.48 -4.70 12.16
C LEU A 128 2.18 -4.02 12.59
N LEU A 129 1.09 -4.23 11.86
CA LEU A 129 -0.25 -3.76 12.29
C LEU A 129 -0.73 -4.53 13.53
N ALA A 130 -0.51 -5.84 13.59
CA ALA A 130 -0.81 -6.65 14.76
C ALA A 130 0.02 -6.21 15.98
N GLU A 131 1.32 -5.95 15.80
CA GLU A 131 2.20 -5.41 16.83
C GLU A 131 1.70 -4.05 17.34
N LYS A 132 1.37 -3.13 16.41
CA LYS A 132 0.84 -1.82 16.78
C LYS A 132 -0.44 -1.94 17.60
N LEU A 133 -1.42 -2.70 17.13
CA LEU A 133 -2.71 -2.87 17.79
C LEU A 133 -2.55 -3.51 19.19
N ALA A 134 -1.71 -4.54 19.32
CA ALA A 134 -1.41 -5.17 20.60
C ALA A 134 -0.67 -4.21 21.56
N THR A 135 0.27 -3.41 21.05
CA THR A 135 0.97 -2.37 21.82
C THR A 135 0.01 -1.27 22.28
N ASP A 136 -1.00 -0.94 21.48
CA ASP A 136 -2.09 0.00 21.82
C ASP A 136 -3.10 -0.61 22.83
N GLY A 137 -2.86 -1.85 23.31
CA GLY A 137 -3.66 -2.53 24.34
C GLY A 137 -4.88 -3.28 23.83
N MET A 138 -4.97 -3.57 22.54
CA MET A 138 -6.05 -4.37 21.97
C MET A 138 -5.73 -5.86 22.06
N GLU A 139 -6.75 -6.69 22.26
CA GLU A 139 -6.68 -8.12 22.04
C GLU A 139 -6.62 -8.40 20.55
N VAL A 140 -5.56 -9.09 20.10
CA VAL A 140 -5.29 -9.32 18.67
C VAL A 140 -5.18 -10.81 18.36
N VAL A 141 -5.88 -11.23 17.32
CA VAL A 141 -5.72 -12.55 16.69
C VAL A 141 -5.15 -12.34 15.29
N PHE A 142 -3.98 -12.92 15.03
CA PHE A 142 -3.36 -12.91 13.70
C PHE A 142 -3.75 -14.19 12.95
N VAL A 143 -4.36 -14.05 11.79
CA VAL A 143 -4.80 -15.18 10.94
C VAL A 143 -4.07 -15.11 9.62
N THR A 144 -3.49 -16.21 9.18
CA THR A 144 -2.81 -16.28 7.88
C THR A 144 -2.96 -17.65 7.22
N PRO A 145 -3.15 -17.71 5.90
CA PRO A 145 -3.05 -18.95 5.14
C PRO A 145 -1.65 -19.56 5.14
N SER A 146 -0.61 -18.76 5.37
CA SER A 146 0.77 -19.22 5.40
C SER A 146 1.07 -20.11 6.61
N ALA A 147 2.15 -20.90 6.50
CA ALA A 147 2.66 -21.75 7.57
C ALA A 147 3.35 -20.97 8.68
N VAL A 148 3.80 -19.75 8.40
CA VAL A 148 4.48 -18.85 9.35
C VAL A 148 4.00 -17.42 9.18
N VAL A 149 4.15 -16.60 10.21
CA VAL A 149 3.86 -15.14 10.12
C VAL A 149 4.82 -14.48 9.15
N SER A 150 4.29 -13.63 8.26
CA SER A 150 5.10 -12.82 7.33
C SER A 150 6.14 -13.66 6.56
N GLU A 151 5.70 -14.72 5.90
CA GLU A 151 6.54 -15.76 5.29
C GLU A 151 7.64 -15.19 4.36
N PHE A 152 7.35 -14.15 3.59
CA PHE A 152 8.35 -13.56 2.68
C PHE A 152 9.50 -12.88 3.41
N THR A 153 9.36 -12.58 4.72
CA THR A 153 10.47 -12.06 5.54
C THR A 153 11.49 -13.14 5.97
N LEU A 154 11.27 -14.40 5.61
CA LEU A 154 12.31 -15.44 5.64
C LEU A 154 13.48 -15.05 4.74
N LEU A 155 13.22 -14.43 3.58
CA LEU A 155 14.25 -13.99 2.63
C LEU A 155 15.12 -12.86 3.18
N THR A 156 14.60 -12.06 4.11
CA THR A 156 15.35 -10.98 4.80
C THR A 156 15.87 -11.38 6.17
N LEU A 157 15.66 -12.63 6.59
CA LEU A 157 16.04 -13.18 7.90
C LEU A 157 15.35 -12.49 9.09
N GLU A 158 14.21 -11.85 8.87
CA GLU A 158 13.47 -11.11 9.90
C GLU A 158 12.30 -11.90 10.50
N GLN A 159 11.83 -12.94 9.81
CA GLN A 159 10.62 -13.70 10.16
C GLN A 159 10.61 -14.16 11.63
N GLY A 160 11.69 -14.81 12.09
CA GLY A 160 11.78 -15.31 13.45
C GLY A 160 11.61 -14.22 14.51
N ARG A 161 12.25 -13.07 14.31
CA ARG A 161 12.13 -11.90 15.20
C ARG A 161 10.71 -11.33 15.20
N ILE A 162 10.10 -11.23 14.04
CA ILE A 162 8.74 -10.72 13.88
C ILE A 162 7.74 -11.61 14.63
N GLN A 163 7.79 -12.92 14.40
CA GLN A 163 6.88 -13.86 15.06
C GLN A 163 7.12 -13.92 16.58
N THR A 164 8.38 -13.92 17.03
CA THR A 164 8.71 -13.84 18.47
C THR A 164 8.08 -12.61 19.10
N ARG A 165 8.20 -11.45 18.46
CA ARG A 165 7.63 -10.19 18.98
C ARG A 165 6.12 -10.25 19.14
N LEU A 166 5.39 -10.84 18.19
CA LEU A 166 3.93 -11.00 18.31
C LEU A 166 3.55 -11.93 19.48
N LEU A 167 4.28 -13.02 19.67
CA LEU A 167 4.06 -13.95 20.77
C LEU A 167 4.33 -13.29 22.13
N GLU A 168 5.41 -12.51 22.26
CA GLU A 168 5.73 -11.74 23.47
C GLU A 168 4.64 -10.71 23.84
N LEU A 169 3.96 -10.16 22.85
CA LEU A 169 2.83 -9.24 23.02
C LEU A 169 1.50 -9.95 23.30
N GLY A 170 1.49 -11.28 23.35
CA GLY A 170 0.28 -12.07 23.60
C GLY A 170 -0.67 -12.18 22.40
N VAL A 171 -0.19 -11.90 21.20
CA VAL A 171 -0.99 -12.08 19.97
C VAL A 171 -1.25 -13.57 19.75
N THR A 172 -2.50 -13.95 19.61
CA THR A 172 -2.90 -15.31 19.22
C THR A 172 -2.68 -15.49 17.72
N ILE A 173 -1.89 -16.50 17.32
CA ILE A 173 -1.56 -16.76 15.91
C ILE A 173 -2.29 -18.01 15.42
N ARG A 174 -3.03 -17.87 14.31
CA ARG A 174 -3.71 -18.96 13.59
C ARG A 174 -3.15 -19.04 12.17
N GLN A 175 -2.28 -19.99 11.95
CA GLN A 175 -1.62 -20.30 10.69
C GLN A 175 -2.46 -21.27 9.86
N GLN A 176 -2.14 -21.41 8.57
CA GLN A 176 -2.78 -22.36 7.64
C GLN A 176 -4.31 -22.22 7.62
N THR A 177 -4.77 -20.99 7.82
CA THR A 177 -6.18 -20.67 8.05
C THR A 177 -6.59 -19.50 7.17
N ASN A 178 -7.67 -19.69 6.42
CA ASN A 178 -8.30 -18.66 5.58
C ASN A 178 -9.59 -18.15 6.22
N ILE A 179 -10.04 -16.96 5.82
CA ILE A 179 -11.38 -16.43 6.11
C ILE A 179 -12.34 -16.90 5.03
N ALA A 180 -13.34 -17.70 5.38
CA ALA A 180 -14.41 -18.13 4.50
C ALA A 180 -15.57 -17.12 4.44
N GLU A 181 -15.89 -16.46 5.57
CA GLU A 181 -16.96 -15.48 5.66
C GLU A 181 -16.72 -14.52 6.84
N ILE A 182 -17.12 -13.27 6.66
CA ILE A 182 -17.10 -12.22 7.69
C ILE A 182 -18.55 -11.99 8.14
N GLY A 183 -18.88 -12.40 9.36
CA GLY A 183 -20.16 -12.11 10.02
C GLY A 183 -20.14 -10.75 10.71
N THR A 184 -21.18 -10.45 11.50
CA THR A 184 -21.30 -9.18 12.22
C THR A 184 -20.36 -9.09 13.42
N ASP A 185 -20.19 -10.20 14.13
CA ASP A 185 -19.44 -10.30 15.40
C ASP A 185 -18.54 -11.55 15.45
N ASN A 186 -18.47 -12.30 14.35
CA ASN A 186 -17.65 -13.48 14.21
C ASN A 186 -17.09 -13.62 12.79
N LEU A 187 -16.04 -14.42 12.66
CA LEU A 187 -15.52 -14.92 11.38
C LEU A 187 -15.75 -16.42 11.28
N ARG A 188 -16.11 -16.87 10.10
CA ARG A 188 -16.00 -18.26 9.73
C ARG A 188 -14.64 -18.48 9.07
N LEU A 189 -13.81 -19.26 9.71
CA LEU A 189 -12.45 -19.60 9.28
C LEU A 189 -12.46 -20.99 8.67
N ALA A 190 -11.55 -21.27 7.72
CA ALA A 190 -11.38 -22.58 7.12
C ALA A 190 -9.89 -22.96 7.07
N CYS A 191 -9.58 -24.20 7.43
CA CYS A 191 -8.25 -24.78 7.21
C CYS A 191 -7.96 -24.86 5.70
N ILE A 192 -6.81 -24.36 5.23
CA ILE A 192 -6.47 -24.32 3.81
C ILE A 192 -6.28 -25.71 3.19
N PHE A 193 -6.00 -26.74 4.00
CA PHE A 193 -5.76 -28.12 3.54
C PHE A 193 -7.02 -28.98 3.55
N THR A 194 -7.78 -28.92 4.65
CA THR A 194 -8.91 -29.84 4.87
C THR A 194 -10.26 -29.19 4.59
N GLY A 195 -10.31 -27.85 4.50
CA GLY A 195 -11.56 -27.10 4.44
C GLY A 195 -12.37 -27.14 5.75
N GLN A 196 -11.83 -27.75 6.83
CA GLN A 196 -12.54 -27.80 8.11
C GLN A 196 -12.78 -26.39 8.63
N GLU A 197 -14.03 -26.08 8.92
CA GLU A 197 -14.46 -24.77 9.37
C GLU A 197 -14.41 -24.64 10.89
N SER A 198 -14.19 -23.42 11.37
CA SER A 198 -14.28 -23.01 12.76
C SER A 198 -14.76 -21.57 12.87
N GLU A 199 -15.32 -21.19 14.01
CA GLU A 199 -15.74 -19.82 14.28
C GLU A 199 -14.73 -19.10 15.17
N LEU A 200 -14.61 -17.79 14.96
CA LEU A 200 -13.78 -16.88 15.77
C LEU A 200 -14.57 -15.60 16.04
N ALA A 201 -14.86 -15.32 17.31
CA ALA A 201 -15.48 -14.05 17.71
C ALA A 201 -14.54 -12.87 17.42
N MET A 202 -15.08 -11.74 16.98
CA MET A 202 -14.33 -10.53 16.72
C MET A 202 -15.17 -9.26 16.95
N GLY A 203 -14.50 -8.14 17.19
CA GLY A 203 -15.10 -6.79 17.17
C GLY A 203 -14.74 -6.04 15.88
N SER A 204 -13.59 -6.35 15.29
CA SER A 204 -13.09 -5.76 14.04
C SER A 204 -12.20 -6.75 13.29
N VAL A 205 -12.17 -6.64 11.95
CA VAL A 205 -11.21 -7.37 11.11
C VAL A 205 -10.43 -6.40 10.22
N VAL A 206 -9.11 -6.59 10.12
CA VAL A 206 -8.21 -5.85 9.24
C VAL A 206 -7.75 -6.79 8.14
N LEU A 207 -8.07 -6.46 6.89
CA LEU A 207 -7.71 -7.25 5.71
C LEU A 207 -6.40 -6.73 5.13
N VAL A 208 -5.33 -7.49 5.28
CA VAL A 208 -4.01 -7.22 4.70
C VAL A 208 -3.80 -8.21 3.55
N THR A 209 -4.30 -7.87 2.36
CA THR A 209 -4.38 -8.83 1.25
C THR A 209 -3.59 -8.36 0.03
N SER A 210 -4.14 -7.48 -0.78
CA SER A 210 -3.45 -6.94 -1.95
C SER A 210 -3.74 -5.44 -2.13
N ARG A 211 -3.03 -4.82 -3.05
CA ARG A 211 -3.17 -3.40 -3.37
C ARG A 211 -3.64 -3.23 -4.81
N VAL A 212 -4.45 -2.21 -5.05
CA VAL A 212 -4.94 -1.82 -6.37
C VAL A 212 -4.23 -0.54 -6.80
N PRO A 213 -3.61 -0.50 -7.99
CA PRO A 213 -3.03 0.71 -8.56
C PRO A 213 -4.01 1.88 -8.63
N ASN A 214 -3.55 3.08 -8.34
CA ASN A 214 -4.33 4.31 -8.49
C ASN A 214 -4.09 4.91 -9.90
N GLU A 215 -4.58 4.24 -10.94
CA GLU A 215 -4.30 4.50 -12.35
C GLU A 215 -5.47 5.16 -13.12
N GLN A 216 -6.55 5.54 -12.43
CA GLN A 216 -7.79 5.98 -13.07
C GLN A 216 -7.62 7.23 -13.95
N VAL A 217 -6.76 8.18 -13.54
CA VAL A 217 -6.50 9.40 -14.32
C VAL A 217 -5.75 9.06 -15.60
N TYR A 218 -4.73 8.19 -15.50
CA TYR A 218 -3.99 7.67 -16.65
C TYR A 218 -4.94 7.06 -17.70
N HIS A 219 -5.81 6.14 -17.29
CA HIS A 219 -6.74 5.47 -18.20
C HIS A 219 -7.78 6.42 -18.84
N ARG A 220 -8.18 7.49 -18.13
CA ARG A 220 -9.03 8.52 -18.75
C ARG A 220 -8.27 9.27 -19.82
N MET A 221 -7.04 9.67 -19.59
CA MET A 221 -6.20 10.35 -20.57
C MET A 221 -5.91 9.47 -21.78
N ALA A 222 -5.55 8.22 -21.57
CA ALA A 222 -5.23 7.26 -22.65
C ALA A 222 -6.38 7.03 -23.64
N LYS A 223 -7.62 7.39 -23.28
CA LYS A 223 -8.79 7.34 -24.19
C LYS A 223 -8.86 8.51 -25.18
N HIS A 224 -8.04 9.53 -25.02
CA HIS A 224 -8.07 10.76 -25.82
C HIS A 224 -6.70 11.12 -26.42
N PRO A 225 -6.10 10.22 -27.24
CA PRO A 225 -4.77 10.43 -27.82
C PRO A 225 -4.71 11.69 -28.69
N ASP A 226 -5.77 11.95 -29.48
CA ASP A 226 -5.84 13.15 -30.35
C ASP A 226 -5.81 14.46 -29.56
N VAL A 227 -6.44 14.47 -28.37
CA VAL A 227 -6.40 15.64 -27.48
C VAL A 227 -5.00 15.82 -26.91
N MET A 228 -4.35 14.72 -26.47
CA MET A 228 -2.98 14.78 -25.95
C MET A 228 -2.00 15.34 -26.99
N GLU A 229 -2.09 14.89 -28.23
CA GLU A 229 -1.27 15.41 -29.34
C GLU A 229 -1.53 16.91 -29.57
N THR A 230 -2.81 17.33 -29.59
CA THR A 230 -3.20 18.74 -29.79
C THR A 230 -2.64 19.65 -28.70
N VAL A 231 -2.56 19.21 -27.45
CA VAL A 231 -2.00 20.00 -26.34
C VAL A 231 -0.50 19.81 -26.16
N GLY A 232 0.18 19.06 -27.05
CA GLY A 232 1.63 18.89 -27.07
C GLY A 232 2.19 17.88 -26.09
N ILE A 233 1.36 16.97 -25.55
CA ILE A 233 1.83 15.87 -24.69
C ILE A 233 2.46 14.78 -25.57
N LYS A 234 3.74 14.49 -25.33
CA LYS A 234 4.52 13.49 -26.07
C LYS A 234 4.44 12.11 -25.45
N THR A 235 4.50 12.04 -24.12
CA THR A 235 4.49 10.75 -23.39
C THR A 235 3.64 10.82 -22.13
N VAL A 236 2.97 9.72 -21.83
CA VAL A 236 2.26 9.51 -20.57
C VAL A 236 2.67 8.14 -20.02
N ALA A 237 3.17 8.09 -18.80
CA ALA A 237 3.69 6.87 -18.18
C ALA A 237 3.14 6.67 -16.76
N LEU A 238 3.08 5.39 -16.34
CA LEU A 238 2.87 4.96 -14.98
C LEU A 238 4.21 4.49 -14.40
N ILE A 239 4.51 4.81 -13.14
CA ILE A 239 5.69 4.32 -12.42
C ILE A 239 5.36 3.95 -10.97
N GLY A 240 6.17 3.07 -10.40
CA GLY A 240 6.02 2.63 -9.01
C GLY A 240 4.72 1.88 -8.74
N ASP A 241 4.15 2.05 -7.56
CA ASP A 241 2.97 1.29 -7.12
C ASP A 241 1.71 1.54 -7.96
N CYS A 242 1.63 2.62 -8.73
CA CYS A 242 0.49 2.82 -9.64
C CYS A 242 0.65 2.05 -10.97
N LEU A 243 1.86 1.57 -11.28
CA LEU A 243 2.10 0.60 -12.35
C LEU A 243 1.95 -0.83 -11.81
N CYS A 244 2.68 -1.14 -10.74
CA CYS A 244 2.68 -2.45 -10.11
C CYS A 244 3.02 -2.30 -8.61
N PRO A 245 2.06 -2.55 -7.70
CA PRO A 245 2.30 -2.44 -6.27
C PRO A 245 3.39 -3.41 -5.79
N GLN A 246 4.51 -2.89 -5.29
CA GLN A 246 5.68 -3.66 -4.87
C GLN A 246 6.34 -3.05 -3.63
N THR A 247 7.63 -3.33 -3.43
CA THR A 247 8.45 -2.73 -2.36
C THR A 247 8.75 -1.26 -2.66
N ILE A 248 9.10 -0.50 -1.62
CA ILE A 248 9.57 0.89 -1.76
C ILE A 248 10.81 0.95 -2.67
N ALA A 249 11.70 -0.04 -2.59
CA ALA A 249 12.89 -0.11 -3.43
C ALA A 249 12.54 -0.23 -4.92
N ALA A 250 11.53 -1.04 -5.27
CA ALA A 250 11.05 -1.17 -6.63
C ALA A 250 10.47 0.15 -7.16
N ALA A 251 9.62 0.81 -6.38
CA ALA A 251 9.05 2.11 -6.76
C ALA A 251 10.13 3.19 -6.99
N VAL A 252 11.18 3.19 -6.16
CA VAL A 252 12.34 4.07 -6.34
C VAL A 252 13.10 3.72 -7.61
N TYR A 253 13.33 2.43 -7.86
CA TYR A 253 14.01 1.96 -9.07
C TYR A 253 13.27 2.37 -10.33
N ASP A 254 11.95 2.19 -10.38
CA ASP A 254 11.12 2.58 -11.52
C ASP A 254 11.24 4.07 -11.85
N GLY A 255 11.22 4.93 -10.82
CA GLY A 255 11.41 6.36 -11.03
C GLY A 255 12.77 6.71 -11.60
N HIS A 256 13.83 6.03 -11.15
CA HIS A 256 15.17 6.21 -11.71
C HIS A 256 15.28 5.65 -13.13
N LEU A 257 14.69 4.48 -13.39
CA LEU A 257 14.68 3.87 -14.72
C LEU A 257 14.00 4.78 -15.72
N TYR A 258 12.76 5.20 -15.42
CA TYR A 258 12.02 6.14 -16.27
C TYR A 258 12.83 7.40 -16.59
N ALA A 259 13.45 8.01 -15.55
CA ALA A 259 14.23 9.23 -15.74
C ALA A 259 15.49 9.04 -16.60
N ARG A 260 16.09 7.84 -16.61
CA ARG A 260 17.25 7.51 -17.46
C ARG A 260 16.86 7.24 -18.90
N GLU A 261 15.72 6.58 -19.10
CA GLU A 261 15.25 6.16 -20.43
C GLU A 261 14.49 7.27 -21.15
N LEU A 262 14.04 8.31 -20.44
CA LEU A 262 13.41 9.46 -21.07
C LEU A 262 14.38 10.08 -22.08
N ASP A 263 14.00 10.09 -23.37
CA ASP A 263 14.79 10.53 -24.52
C ASP A 263 16.07 9.68 -24.81
N ALA A 264 16.15 8.44 -24.31
CA ALA A 264 17.30 7.58 -24.58
C ALA A 264 17.39 7.14 -26.07
N ASP A 265 16.27 7.20 -26.79
CA ASP A 265 16.16 6.84 -28.20
C ASP A 265 16.24 8.05 -29.16
N GLN A 266 16.61 9.24 -28.63
CA GLN A 266 16.86 10.46 -29.39
C GLN A 266 18.39 10.74 -29.44
#